data_e2ac26fa75c55e14c370cee5823c82fc
#
_entry.id   e2ac26fa75c55e14c370cee5823c82fc
#
_cell.length_a   1.000
_cell.length_b   1.000
_cell.length_c   1.000
_cell.angle_alpha   90.00
_cell.angle_beta   90.00
_cell.angle_gamma   90.00
#
_symmetry.space_group_name_H-M   'P 1'
#
loop_
_entity.id
_entity.type
_entity.pdbx_description
1 polymer ?
#
loop_
_entity_poly.entity_id
_entity_poly.type
_entity_poly.pdbx_seq_one_letter_code
_entity_poly.pdbx_strand_id
1 'polypeptide(L)'
;MKGKNPVSIPKKYQEILFSIGTYAEKLGTKAWIVGGAVRDFYLGRDTLDIDLSFEGNVDPLAGFAVKRWGGSKNKFSQFSTFRVNLSTGLKLDMVRARRESYPRSGVLPEVTPSCIKDDMFRRDFTANAWALSIMPGSFGASFDPFGAQKDIDAGIIRILHPKSFLDDPTRMCRAVRFAGRFGWKLAPKTEELLKEAVKQQYPLLLSRERLTREFLKINKEKEIKRILEMMRAYGMLQLVYPGLEWHDGLNRVKTVDERLGVMVCSLGKSGEEFLKSMRVKKELAQEILEAWKVSESCHAPLRALTPMQQAVIRAVHPGRKKYALEPCFLRGRD
;
A
#
# COMPACT_ATOMS: atom_id res chain seq x y z
N MET A 1 -22.53 -21.46 -7.61
CA MET A 1 -21.23 -21.16 -6.95
C MET A 1 -21.25 -21.87 -5.59
N LYS A 2 -20.29 -22.76 -5.32
CA LYS A 2 -20.14 -23.37 -3.99
C LYS A 2 -19.85 -22.23 -3.01
N GLY A 3 -20.69 -22.06 -1.99
CA GLY A 3 -20.48 -21.08 -0.94
C GLY A 3 -19.10 -21.29 -0.34
N LYS A 4 -18.26 -20.26 -0.34
CA LYS A 4 -16.98 -20.31 0.37
C LYS A 4 -17.29 -20.55 1.85
N ASN A 5 -16.45 -21.33 2.52
CA ASN A 5 -16.57 -21.56 3.96
C ASN A 5 -16.57 -20.21 4.70
N PRO A 6 -17.26 -20.11 5.85
CA PRO A 6 -17.22 -18.90 6.67
C PRO A 6 -15.76 -18.55 6.99
N VAL A 7 -15.47 -17.25 7.07
CA VAL A 7 -14.13 -16.78 7.46
C VAL A 7 -13.77 -17.36 8.83
N SER A 8 -12.53 -17.84 8.97
CA SER A 8 -12.05 -18.41 10.23
C SER A 8 -10.62 -17.94 10.55
N ILE A 9 -10.32 -17.86 11.83
CA ILE A 9 -8.98 -17.55 12.32
C ILE A 9 -8.08 -18.79 12.12
N PRO A 10 -6.94 -18.68 11.39
CA PRO A 10 -6.03 -19.80 11.20
C PRO A 10 -5.54 -20.39 12.53
N LYS A 11 -5.47 -21.73 12.63
CA LYS A 11 -5.13 -22.47 13.86
C LYS A 11 -3.87 -21.95 14.56
N LYS A 12 -2.84 -21.61 13.79
CA LYS A 12 -1.55 -21.11 14.31
C LYS A 12 -1.64 -19.77 15.08
N TYR A 13 -2.73 -19.02 14.93
CA TYR A 13 -2.94 -17.74 15.61
C TYR A 13 -3.96 -17.84 16.75
N GLN A 14 -4.74 -18.93 16.80
CA GLN A 14 -5.88 -19.04 17.72
C GLN A 14 -5.46 -18.92 19.19
N GLU A 15 -4.39 -19.61 19.62
CA GLU A 15 -3.91 -19.56 20.99
C GLU A 15 -3.55 -18.14 21.44
N ILE A 16 -2.76 -17.43 20.61
CA ILE A 16 -2.29 -16.08 20.92
C ILE A 16 -3.49 -15.12 20.98
N LEU A 17 -4.34 -15.17 19.98
CA LEU A 17 -5.48 -14.27 19.86
C LEU A 17 -6.56 -14.54 20.91
N PHE A 18 -6.83 -15.80 21.20
CA PHE A 18 -7.74 -16.20 22.29
C PHE A 18 -7.26 -15.72 23.65
N SER A 19 -5.94 -15.89 23.94
CA SER A 19 -5.34 -15.42 25.19
C SER A 19 -5.41 -13.90 25.33
N ILE A 20 -5.18 -13.15 24.24
CA ILE A 20 -5.32 -11.68 24.22
C ILE A 20 -6.79 -11.29 24.46
N GLY A 21 -7.74 -11.98 23.82
CA GLY A 21 -9.17 -11.76 24.00
C GLY A 21 -9.62 -12.04 25.45
N THR A 22 -9.13 -13.12 26.05
CA THR A 22 -9.40 -13.45 27.46
C THR A 22 -8.86 -12.37 28.40
N TYR A 23 -7.66 -11.82 28.11
CA TYR A 23 -7.12 -10.74 28.91
C TYR A 23 -7.88 -9.42 28.69
N ALA A 24 -8.34 -9.17 27.46
CA ALA A 24 -9.21 -8.02 27.15
C ALA A 24 -10.54 -8.08 27.94
N GLU A 25 -11.14 -9.26 28.02
CA GLU A 25 -12.37 -9.48 28.80
C GLU A 25 -12.18 -9.14 30.28
N LYS A 26 -11.06 -9.57 30.89
CA LYS A 26 -10.70 -9.22 32.29
C LYS A 26 -10.56 -7.71 32.52
N LEU A 27 -10.21 -6.96 31.45
CA LEU A 27 -10.11 -5.51 31.49
C LEU A 27 -11.42 -4.80 31.09
N GLY A 28 -12.51 -5.51 30.89
CA GLY A 28 -13.78 -4.97 30.41
C GLY A 28 -13.72 -4.37 28.99
N THR A 29 -12.81 -4.86 28.16
CA THR A 29 -12.55 -4.34 26.81
C THR A 29 -12.93 -5.37 25.76
N LYS A 30 -13.65 -4.95 24.71
CA LYS A 30 -13.89 -5.80 23.53
C LYS A 30 -12.69 -5.76 22.58
N ALA A 31 -12.42 -6.87 21.91
CA ALA A 31 -11.25 -7.06 21.08
C ALA A 31 -11.58 -7.77 19.75
N TRP A 32 -10.98 -7.30 18.65
CA TRP A 32 -11.31 -7.73 17.31
C TRP A 32 -10.04 -7.81 16.45
N ILE A 33 -9.96 -8.83 15.57
CA ILE A 33 -9.09 -8.79 14.40
C ILE A 33 -9.81 -7.93 13.38
N VAL A 34 -9.09 -7.06 12.65
CA VAL A 34 -9.70 -6.12 11.70
C VAL A 34 -8.89 -5.99 10.42
N GLY A 35 -9.52 -5.48 9.38
CA GLY A 35 -8.83 -5.00 8.20
C GLY A 35 -8.32 -6.09 7.25
N GLY A 36 -7.12 -5.87 6.74
CA GLY A 36 -6.52 -6.73 5.72
C GLY A 36 -6.35 -8.18 6.15
N ALA A 37 -6.09 -8.44 7.43
CA ALA A 37 -5.92 -9.79 7.95
C ALA A 37 -7.20 -10.62 7.79
N VAL A 38 -8.38 -10.06 8.09
CA VAL A 38 -9.67 -10.76 7.94
C VAL A 38 -9.95 -11.11 6.48
N ARG A 39 -9.73 -10.14 5.56
CA ARG A 39 -9.82 -10.39 4.12
C ARG A 39 -8.86 -11.49 3.67
N ASP A 40 -7.62 -11.45 4.12
CA ASP A 40 -6.59 -12.39 3.71
C ASP A 40 -6.89 -13.80 4.25
N PHE A 41 -7.38 -13.93 5.48
CA PHE A 41 -7.88 -15.21 6.02
C PHE A 41 -9.04 -15.77 5.17
N TYR A 42 -10.00 -14.94 4.79
CA TYR A 42 -11.10 -15.36 3.93
C TYR A 42 -10.63 -15.82 2.55
N LEU A 43 -9.60 -15.17 2.00
CA LEU A 43 -8.98 -15.55 0.73
C LEU A 43 -8.01 -16.74 0.84
N GLY A 44 -7.85 -17.35 2.02
CA GLY A 44 -6.91 -18.43 2.27
C GLY A 44 -5.44 -17.99 2.15
N ARG A 45 -5.16 -16.71 2.35
CA ARG A 45 -3.80 -16.15 2.32
C ARG A 45 -3.23 -16.08 3.73
N ASP A 46 -1.95 -16.35 3.83
CA ASP A 46 -1.23 -16.19 5.09
C ASP A 46 -0.75 -14.75 5.28
N THR A 47 -0.74 -14.28 6.53
CA THR A 47 -0.20 -12.98 6.92
C THR A 47 0.44 -13.05 8.30
N LEU A 48 1.59 -12.41 8.46
CA LEU A 48 2.24 -12.26 9.77
C LEU A 48 1.92 -10.91 10.42
N ASP A 49 1.24 -10.00 9.70
CA ASP A 49 0.82 -8.71 10.20
C ASP A 49 -0.70 -8.75 10.49
N ILE A 50 -1.08 -8.67 11.76
CA ILE A 50 -2.48 -8.71 12.20
C ILE A 50 -2.82 -7.40 12.90
N ASP A 51 -3.83 -6.69 12.37
CA ASP A 51 -4.40 -5.52 13.00
C ASP A 51 -5.43 -5.95 14.06
N LEU A 52 -5.28 -5.46 15.29
CA LEU A 52 -6.23 -5.65 16.38
C LEU A 52 -6.84 -4.31 16.79
N SER A 53 -8.16 -4.29 16.92
CA SER A 53 -8.93 -3.12 17.40
C SER A 53 -9.59 -3.42 18.74
N PHE A 54 -9.49 -2.47 19.68
CA PHE A 54 -9.98 -2.61 21.05
C PHE A 54 -10.90 -1.45 21.43
N GLU A 55 -12.04 -1.75 22.06
CA GLU A 55 -12.95 -0.72 22.56
C GLU A 55 -12.53 -0.24 23.97
N GLY A 56 -11.22 -0.12 24.23
CA GLY A 56 -10.66 0.25 25.53
C GLY A 56 -9.18 0.60 25.48
N ASN A 57 -8.51 0.59 26.64
CA ASN A 57 -7.10 0.88 26.76
C ASN A 57 -6.25 -0.27 26.18
N VAL A 58 -5.34 0.06 25.29
CA VAL A 58 -4.49 -0.90 24.55
C VAL A 58 -3.18 -1.21 25.24
N ASP A 59 -2.65 -0.29 26.06
CA ASP A 59 -1.31 -0.42 26.67
C ASP A 59 -1.15 -1.68 27.55
N PRO A 60 -2.10 -2.02 28.44
CA PRO A 60 -2.00 -3.27 29.22
C PRO A 60 -2.00 -4.51 28.33
N LEU A 61 -2.78 -4.51 27.24
CA LEU A 61 -2.87 -5.62 26.29
C LEU A 61 -1.57 -5.83 25.51
N ALA A 62 -0.95 -4.75 25.04
CA ALA A 62 0.36 -4.80 24.40
C ALA A 62 1.45 -5.29 25.36
N GLY A 63 1.42 -4.84 26.63
CA GLY A 63 2.31 -5.31 27.69
C GLY A 63 2.12 -6.80 27.99
N PHE A 64 0.89 -7.28 28.08
CA PHE A 64 0.56 -8.69 28.28
C PHE A 64 1.11 -9.56 27.14
N ALA A 65 0.92 -9.15 25.88
CA ALA A 65 1.40 -9.90 24.72
C ALA A 65 2.92 -10.08 24.75
N VAL A 66 3.69 -9.00 24.99
CA VAL A 66 5.16 -9.08 25.08
C VAL A 66 5.61 -9.91 26.30
N LYS A 67 4.96 -9.75 27.46
CA LYS A 67 5.30 -10.53 28.66
C LYS A 67 5.12 -12.03 28.45
N ARG A 68 4.08 -12.44 27.69
CA ARG A 68 3.74 -13.87 27.52
C ARG A 68 4.53 -14.55 26.40
N TRP A 69 4.78 -13.88 25.27
CA TRP A 69 5.44 -14.48 24.10
C TRP A 69 6.78 -13.86 23.74
N GLY A 70 7.29 -12.95 24.56
CA GLY A 70 8.52 -12.23 24.26
C GLY A 70 8.38 -11.24 23.11
N GLY A 71 9.48 -10.53 22.83
CA GLY A 71 9.53 -9.58 21.72
C GLY A 71 9.58 -8.13 22.18
N SER A 72 9.04 -7.21 21.38
CA SER A 72 9.11 -5.77 21.65
C SER A 72 7.76 -5.07 21.39
N LYS A 73 7.51 -3.97 22.13
CA LYS A 73 6.39 -3.06 21.86
C LYS A 73 6.89 -1.65 21.60
N ASN A 74 6.38 -1.00 20.56
CA ASN A 74 6.63 0.41 20.25
C ASN A 74 5.30 1.16 20.24
N LYS A 75 5.24 2.26 20.99
CA LYS A 75 4.07 3.13 21.05
C LYS A 75 4.18 4.24 20.01
N PHE A 76 3.13 4.42 19.22
CA PHE A 76 2.96 5.56 18.34
C PHE A 76 1.97 6.54 19.01
N SER A 77 2.49 7.64 19.56
CA SER A 77 1.75 8.55 20.44
C SER A 77 0.51 9.18 19.83
N GLN A 78 0.51 9.41 18.52
CA GLN A 78 -0.51 10.22 17.84
C GLN A 78 -1.89 9.54 17.77
N PHE A 79 -1.95 8.18 17.87
CA PHE A 79 -3.21 7.44 17.69
C PHE A 79 -3.42 6.31 18.73
N SER A 80 -2.72 6.34 19.87
CA SER A 80 -2.75 5.24 20.86
C SER A 80 -2.59 3.86 20.21
N THR A 81 -1.65 3.78 19.27
CA THR A 81 -1.32 2.57 18.51
C THR A 81 -0.05 1.95 19.08
N PHE A 82 -0.05 0.66 19.26
CA PHE A 82 1.12 -0.12 19.64
C PHE A 82 1.45 -1.11 18.53
N ARG A 83 2.70 -1.09 18.06
CA ARG A 83 3.24 -2.18 17.25
C ARG A 83 3.96 -3.15 18.16
N VAL A 84 3.50 -4.40 18.19
CA VAL A 84 4.07 -5.49 18.97
C VAL A 84 4.67 -6.50 18.00
N ASN A 85 5.98 -6.73 18.10
CA ASN A 85 6.67 -7.77 17.35
C ASN A 85 6.97 -8.91 18.34
N LEU A 86 6.24 -10.02 18.22
CA LEU A 86 6.41 -11.17 19.09
C LEU A 86 7.62 -12.00 18.67
N SER A 87 8.25 -12.70 19.62
CA SER A 87 9.37 -13.62 19.33
C SER A 87 8.96 -14.79 18.43
N THR A 88 7.66 -15.07 18.29
CA THR A 88 7.09 -16.04 17.35
C THR A 88 7.13 -15.58 15.88
N GLY A 89 7.56 -14.34 15.60
CA GLY A 89 7.55 -13.70 14.29
C GLY A 89 6.22 -13.00 13.93
N LEU A 90 5.18 -13.16 14.77
CA LEU A 90 3.89 -12.49 14.56
C LEU A 90 4.01 -11.01 14.94
N LYS A 91 3.47 -10.15 14.06
CA LYS A 91 3.39 -8.71 14.28
C LYS A 91 1.95 -8.33 14.52
N LEU A 92 1.71 -7.59 15.59
CA LEU A 92 0.39 -7.12 15.97
C LEU A 92 0.40 -5.59 15.98
N ASP A 93 -0.42 -4.98 15.13
CA ASP A 93 -0.73 -3.56 15.20
C ASP A 93 -2.00 -3.41 16.05
N MET A 94 -1.81 -3.02 17.31
CA MET A 94 -2.85 -2.94 18.33
C MET A 94 -3.33 -1.50 18.47
N VAL A 95 -4.61 -1.24 18.16
CA VAL A 95 -5.16 0.12 18.15
C VAL A 95 -6.43 0.23 18.97
N ARG A 96 -6.70 1.40 19.54
CA ARG A 96 -7.99 1.71 20.12
C ARG A 96 -9.01 1.98 19.01
N ALA A 97 -10.18 1.36 19.09
CA ALA A 97 -11.30 1.63 18.19
C ALA A 97 -11.67 3.11 18.26
N ARG A 98 -11.88 3.74 17.13
CA ARG A 98 -12.03 5.17 17.04
C ARG A 98 -12.90 5.62 15.87
N ARG A 99 -13.47 6.80 16.01
CA ARG A 99 -14.04 7.60 14.93
C ARG A 99 -12.97 8.60 14.45
N GLU A 100 -13.00 8.92 13.18
CA GLU A 100 -12.15 9.93 12.56
C GLU A 100 -13.03 11.05 12.00
N SER A 101 -12.62 12.31 12.22
CA SER A 101 -13.17 13.49 11.58
C SER A 101 -12.06 14.24 10.85
N TYR A 102 -12.37 14.78 9.69
CA TYR A 102 -11.40 15.45 8.83
C TYR A 102 -11.76 16.94 8.74
N PRO A 103 -11.06 17.83 9.47
CA PRO A 103 -11.33 19.26 9.44
C PRO A 103 -11.06 19.86 8.07
N ARG A 104 -10.11 19.30 7.33
CA ARG A 104 -9.77 19.65 5.94
C ARG A 104 -9.30 18.43 5.18
N SER A 105 -9.50 18.45 3.85
CA SER A 105 -8.96 17.41 2.96
C SER A 105 -7.43 17.32 3.04
N GLY A 106 -6.90 16.11 2.94
CA GLY A 106 -5.46 15.84 2.90
C GLY A 106 -4.70 16.02 4.23
N VAL A 107 -5.33 16.50 5.30
CA VAL A 107 -4.72 16.57 6.64
C VAL A 107 -4.92 15.26 7.41
N LEU A 108 -4.21 15.11 8.52
CA LEU A 108 -4.45 14.00 9.43
C LEU A 108 -5.80 14.21 10.14
N PRO A 109 -6.56 13.12 10.40
CA PRO A 109 -7.84 13.23 11.08
C PRO A 109 -7.68 13.56 12.56
N GLU A 110 -8.68 14.22 13.11
CA GLU A 110 -8.95 14.22 14.54
C GLU A 110 -9.59 12.89 14.92
N VAL A 111 -9.15 12.31 16.04
CA VAL A 111 -9.59 10.98 16.44
C VAL A 111 -10.27 11.01 17.81
N THR A 112 -11.41 10.34 17.93
CA THR A 112 -12.12 10.14 19.19
C THR A 112 -12.33 8.64 19.43
N PRO A 113 -12.16 8.12 20.66
CA PRO A 113 -12.48 6.74 20.99
C PRO A 113 -13.93 6.42 20.62
N SER A 114 -14.14 5.24 20.06
CA SER A 114 -15.48 4.79 19.62
C SER A 114 -15.60 3.27 19.60
N CYS A 115 -16.69 2.75 19.05
CA CYS A 115 -16.96 1.33 18.91
C CYS A 115 -16.37 0.75 17.61
N ILE A 116 -16.39 -0.59 17.50
CA ILE A 116 -15.90 -1.32 16.32
C ILE A 116 -16.62 -0.90 15.03
N LYS A 117 -17.90 -0.57 15.05
CA LYS A 117 -18.65 -0.15 13.86
C LYS A 117 -18.07 1.14 13.27
N ASP A 118 -17.76 2.13 14.12
CA ASP A 118 -17.15 3.39 13.68
C ASP A 118 -15.71 3.16 13.19
N ASP A 119 -14.96 2.26 13.86
CA ASP A 119 -13.61 1.88 13.41
C ASP A 119 -13.62 1.22 12.03
N MET A 120 -14.67 0.44 11.72
CA MET A 120 -14.84 -0.11 10.37
C MET A 120 -15.23 0.97 9.36
N PHE A 121 -16.12 1.92 9.73
CA PHE A 121 -16.61 2.96 8.83
C PHE A 121 -15.53 3.95 8.36
N ARG A 122 -14.51 4.23 9.20
CA ARG A 122 -13.40 5.13 8.84
C ARG A 122 -12.38 4.52 7.88
N ARG A 123 -12.48 3.23 7.55
CA ARG A 123 -11.51 2.52 6.68
C ARG A 123 -11.65 2.96 5.23
N ASP A 124 -10.72 2.48 4.41
CA ASP A 124 -10.64 2.85 2.99
C ASP A 124 -11.72 2.17 2.13
N PHE A 125 -11.87 0.84 2.28
CA PHE A 125 -12.75 0.04 1.42
C PHE A 125 -13.53 -0.99 2.24
N THR A 126 -14.71 -1.37 1.73
CA THR A 126 -15.54 -2.43 2.31
C THR A 126 -14.73 -3.70 2.57
N ALA A 127 -13.92 -4.14 1.60
CA ALA A 127 -13.06 -5.32 1.71
C ALA A 127 -12.05 -5.28 2.88
N ASN A 128 -11.79 -4.12 3.47
CA ASN A 128 -10.94 -3.92 4.64
C ASN A 128 -11.75 -3.51 5.89
N ALA A 129 -13.08 -3.42 5.78
CA ALA A 129 -13.99 -3.04 6.85
C ALA A 129 -14.75 -4.24 7.43
N TRP A 130 -14.01 -5.29 7.71
CA TRP A 130 -14.48 -6.57 8.25
C TRP A 130 -13.73 -6.89 9.54
N ALA A 131 -14.44 -7.43 10.55
CA ALA A 131 -13.86 -7.77 11.83
C ALA A 131 -14.22 -9.20 12.25
N LEU A 132 -13.31 -9.84 13.02
CA LEU A 132 -13.55 -11.10 13.71
C LEU A 132 -13.34 -10.89 15.21
N SER A 133 -14.30 -11.30 16.03
CA SER A 133 -14.15 -11.26 17.48
C SER A 133 -13.05 -12.20 17.96
N ILE A 134 -12.23 -11.73 18.91
CA ILE A 134 -11.30 -12.60 19.65
C ILE A 134 -11.72 -12.78 21.12
N MET A 135 -12.93 -12.32 21.49
CA MET A 135 -13.49 -12.50 22.82
C MET A 135 -13.87 -13.96 23.07
N PRO A 136 -13.63 -14.53 24.27
CA PRO A 136 -13.90 -15.93 24.58
C PRO A 136 -15.31 -16.37 24.22
N GLY A 137 -16.32 -15.60 24.61
CA GLY A 137 -17.73 -15.91 24.35
C GLY A 137 -18.18 -15.79 22.89
N SER A 138 -17.35 -15.23 22.01
CA SER A 138 -17.67 -15.00 20.59
C SER A 138 -16.47 -15.18 19.68
N PHE A 139 -15.51 -16.01 20.06
CA PHE A 139 -14.26 -16.21 19.32
C PHE A 139 -14.52 -16.67 17.88
N GLY A 140 -13.98 -15.91 16.91
CA GLY A 140 -14.20 -16.15 15.49
C GLY A 140 -15.53 -15.62 14.93
N ALA A 141 -16.41 -15.06 15.77
CA ALA A 141 -17.66 -14.45 15.28
C ALA A 141 -17.36 -13.28 14.34
N SER A 142 -18.02 -13.30 13.18
CA SER A 142 -17.84 -12.33 12.10
C SER A 142 -18.71 -11.09 12.30
N PHE A 143 -18.13 -9.90 12.07
CA PHE A 143 -18.83 -8.63 12.03
C PHE A 143 -18.54 -7.91 10.73
N ASP A 144 -19.47 -7.99 9.78
CA ASP A 144 -19.37 -7.41 8.42
C ASP A 144 -20.52 -6.42 8.17
N PRO A 145 -20.48 -5.22 8.76
CA PRO A 145 -21.58 -4.26 8.65
C PRO A 145 -21.68 -3.58 7.28
N PHE A 146 -20.69 -3.72 6.41
CA PHE A 146 -20.60 -3.01 5.13
C PHE A 146 -20.51 -3.93 3.90
N GLY A 147 -20.68 -5.24 4.08
CA GLY A 147 -20.73 -6.22 2.98
C GLY A 147 -19.36 -6.51 2.39
N ALA A 148 -18.33 -6.59 3.21
CA ALA A 148 -16.97 -6.93 2.81
C ALA A 148 -16.91 -8.28 2.07
N GLN A 149 -17.56 -9.31 2.63
CA GLN A 149 -17.59 -10.64 2.01
C GLN A 149 -18.17 -10.58 0.60
N LYS A 150 -19.30 -9.90 0.42
CA LYS A 150 -19.97 -9.74 -0.89
C LYS A 150 -19.04 -9.09 -1.92
N ASP A 151 -18.37 -8.01 -1.55
CA ASP A 151 -17.49 -7.28 -2.44
C ASP A 151 -16.21 -8.09 -2.75
N ILE A 152 -15.66 -8.82 -1.78
CA ILE A 152 -14.52 -9.73 -2.00
C ILE A 152 -14.90 -10.85 -2.96
N ASP A 153 -16.06 -11.48 -2.80
CA ASP A 153 -16.52 -12.55 -3.69
C ASP A 153 -16.77 -12.05 -5.11
N ALA A 154 -17.24 -10.82 -5.25
CA ALA A 154 -17.45 -10.15 -6.53
C ALA A 154 -16.16 -9.59 -7.14
N GLY A 155 -15.04 -9.58 -6.41
CA GLY A 155 -13.81 -8.94 -6.85
C GLY A 155 -13.94 -7.43 -7.03
N ILE A 156 -14.52 -6.75 -6.04
CA ILE A 156 -14.85 -5.32 -6.10
C ILE A 156 -14.13 -4.55 -5.00
N ILE A 157 -13.55 -3.40 -5.36
CA ILE A 157 -13.08 -2.37 -4.44
C ILE A 157 -14.16 -1.28 -4.36
N ARG A 158 -14.74 -1.11 -3.19
CA ARG A 158 -15.78 -0.13 -2.90
C ARG A 158 -15.38 0.74 -1.71
N ILE A 159 -15.45 2.06 -1.86
CA ILE A 159 -15.33 3.02 -0.74
C ILE A 159 -16.54 2.93 0.19
N LEU A 160 -16.33 3.29 1.45
CA LEU A 160 -17.38 3.20 2.49
C LEU A 160 -18.37 4.37 2.48
N HIS A 161 -17.96 5.53 1.97
CA HIS A 161 -18.81 6.72 1.87
C HIS A 161 -18.34 7.65 0.74
N PRO A 162 -19.23 8.51 0.21
CA PRO A 162 -18.90 9.36 -0.95
C PRO A 162 -17.75 10.35 -0.74
N LYS A 163 -17.52 10.81 0.49
CA LYS A 163 -16.44 11.76 0.83
C LYS A 163 -15.07 11.07 1.02
N SER A 164 -14.99 9.74 0.85
CA SER A 164 -13.80 8.94 1.19
C SER A 164 -12.51 9.47 0.56
N PHE A 165 -12.54 9.87 -0.72
CA PHE A 165 -11.36 10.42 -1.42
C PHE A 165 -11.06 11.88 -1.05
N LEU A 166 -12.08 12.64 -0.67
CA LEU A 166 -11.92 14.01 -0.18
C LEU A 166 -11.29 14.02 1.22
N ASP A 167 -11.77 13.15 2.12
CA ASP A 167 -11.28 13.03 3.49
C ASP A 167 -9.81 12.58 3.50
N ASP A 168 -9.48 11.54 2.76
CA ASP A 168 -8.11 11.06 2.62
C ASP A 168 -7.77 10.72 1.15
N PRO A 169 -7.17 11.66 0.41
CA PRO A 169 -6.78 11.43 -0.98
C PRO A 169 -5.77 10.29 -1.18
N THR A 170 -5.07 9.81 -0.14
CA THR A 170 -4.22 8.60 -0.28
C THR A 170 -5.04 7.39 -0.69
N ARG A 171 -6.33 7.36 -0.38
CA ARG A 171 -7.24 6.27 -0.75
C ARG A 171 -7.41 6.13 -2.26
N MET A 172 -7.13 7.18 -3.04
CA MET A 172 -7.10 7.09 -4.51
C MET A 172 -5.96 6.16 -4.98
N CYS A 173 -4.73 6.39 -4.50
CA CYS A 173 -3.58 5.52 -4.78
C CYS A 173 -3.81 4.10 -4.24
N ARG A 174 -4.43 3.98 -3.07
CA ARG A 174 -4.78 2.69 -2.47
C ARG A 174 -5.85 1.95 -3.29
N ALA A 175 -6.86 2.64 -3.85
CA ALA A 175 -7.89 2.04 -4.69
C ALA A 175 -7.29 1.35 -5.92
N VAL A 176 -6.47 2.05 -6.69
CA VAL A 176 -5.80 1.47 -7.88
C VAL A 176 -4.80 0.39 -7.46
N ARG A 177 -4.09 0.56 -6.35
CA ARG A 177 -3.14 -0.43 -5.83
C ARG A 177 -3.84 -1.74 -5.44
N PHE A 178 -4.93 -1.70 -4.68
CA PHE A 178 -5.66 -2.91 -4.30
C PHE A 178 -6.39 -3.53 -5.49
N ALA A 179 -7.01 -2.74 -6.36
CA ALA A 179 -7.64 -3.24 -7.57
C ALA A 179 -6.62 -3.96 -8.46
N GLY A 180 -5.46 -3.39 -8.69
CA GLY A 180 -4.39 -4.02 -9.46
C GLY A 180 -3.80 -5.25 -8.78
N ARG A 181 -3.49 -5.18 -7.47
CA ARG A 181 -2.94 -6.30 -6.68
C ARG A 181 -3.81 -7.55 -6.73
N PHE A 182 -5.13 -7.38 -6.60
CA PHE A 182 -6.06 -8.50 -6.55
C PHE A 182 -6.67 -8.86 -7.90
N GLY A 183 -6.50 -8.02 -8.92
CA GLY A 183 -7.19 -8.15 -10.19
C GLY A 183 -8.68 -7.83 -10.10
N TRP A 184 -9.06 -7.00 -9.13
CA TRP A 184 -10.43 -6.59 -8.88
C TRP A 184 -10.79 -5.31 -9.62
N LYS A 185 -12.10 -5.05 -9.75
CA LYS A 185 -12.64 -3.84 -10.37
C LYS A 185 -13.02 -2.83 -9.28
N LEU A 186 -13.05 -1.56 -9.65
CA LEU A 186 -13.69 -0.54 -8.81
C LEU A 186 -15.21 -0.68 -8.94
N ALA A 187 -15.95 -0.49 -7.84
CA ALA A 187 -17.41 -0.35 -7.90
C ALA A 187 -17.74 0.88 -8.77
N PRO A 188 -18.84 0.86 -9.57
CA PRO A 188 -19.16 1.96 -10.49
C PRO A 188 -19.14 3.34 -9.84
N LYS A 189 -19.77 3.48 -8.67
CA LYS A 189 -19.77 4.76 -7.92
C LYS A 189 -18.40 5.11 -7.36
N THR A 190 -17.57 4.12 -6.99
CA THR A 190 -16.19 4.35 -6.55
C THR A 190 -15.33 4.86 -7.70
N GLU A 191 -15.49 4.28 -8.89
CA GLU A 191 -14.77 4.71 -10.10
C GLU A 191 -15.17 6.12 -10.55
N GLU A 192 -16.45 6.42 -10.53
CA GLU A 192 -16.98 7.77 -10.81
C GLU A 192 -16.35 8.82 -9.89
N LEU A 193 -16.39 8.56 -8.57
CA LEU A 193 -15.81 9.45 -7.56
C LEU A 193 -14.29 9.54 -7.64
N LEU A 194 -13.60 8.47 -8.07
CA LEU A 194 -12.17 8.52 -8.34
C LEU A 194 -11.84 9.45 -9.51
N LYS A 195 -12.58 9.34 -10.62
CA LYS A 195 -12.42 10.21 -11.79
C LYS A 195 -12.66 11.68 -11.45
N GLU A 196 -13.71 11.95 -10.66
CA GLU A 196 -13.99 13.30 -10.18
C GLU A 196 -12.87 13.83 -9.27
N ALA A 197 -12.38 13.01 -8.33
CA ALA A 197 -11.29 13.38 -7.43
C ALA A 197 -9.96 13.63 -8.19
N VAL A 198 -9.70 12.91 -9.28
CA VAL A 198 -8.57 13.19 -10.19
C VAL A 198 -8.75 14.54 -10.88
N LYS A 199 -9.92 14.80 -11.45
CA LYS A 199 -10.25 16.08 -12.10
C LYS A 199 -10.11 17.26 -11.12
N GLN A 200 -10.52 17.08 -9.88
CA GLN A 200 -10.39 18.06 -8.79
C GLN A 200 -8.97 18.10 -8.19
N GLN A 201 -8.04 17.30 -8.69
CA GLN A 201 -6.64 17.23 -8.25
C GLN A 201 -6.46 16.95 -6.74
N TYR A 202 -7.34 16.17 -6.11
CA TYR A 202 -7.27 15.86 -4.66
C TYR A 202 -5.91 15.34 -4.21
N PRO A 203 -5.14 14.52 -4.97
CA PRO A 203 -3.80 14.10 -4.56
C PRO A 203 -2.84 15.25 -4.26
N LEU A 204 -3.02 16.43 -4.87
CA LEU A 204 -2.19 17.60 -4.60
C LEU A 204 -2.49 18.27 -3.24
N LEU A 205 -3.61 17.89 -2.59
CA LEU A 205 -3.92 18.31 -1.22
C LEU A 205 -3.09 17.56 -0.18
N LEU A 206 -2.45 16.45 -0.58
CA LEU A 206 -1.55 15.69 0.29
C LEU A 206 -0.21 16.37 0.42
N SER A 207 0.44 16.19 1.59
CA SER A 207 1.86 16.48 1.67
C SER A 207 2.63 15.58 0.69
N ARG A 208 3.70 16.13 0.10
CA ARG A 208 4.56 15.38 -0.83
C ARG A 208 5.02 14.05 -0.24
N GLU A 209 5.32 14.03 1.06
CA GLU A 209 5.73 12.81 1.76
C GLU A 209 4.65 11.72 1.75
N ARG A 210 3.37 12.08 1.97
CA ARG A 210 2.27 11.11 1.97
C ARG A 210 2.05 10.52 0.57
N LEU A 211 2.07 11.38 -0.45
CA LEU A 211 1.93 10.94 -1.85
C LEU A 211 3.09 10.02 -2.27
N THR A 212 4.33 10.43 -1.98
CA THR A 212 5.53 9.62 -2.23
C THR A 212 5.46 8.26 -1.55
N ARG A 213 5.03 8.21 -0.27
CA ARG A 213 4.91 6.96 0.48
C ARG A 213 3.94 5.98 -0.19
N GLU A 214 2.80 6.45 -0.66
CA GLU A 214 1.84 5.58 -1.37
C GLU A 214 2.40 5.14 -2.74
N PHE A 215 3.06 6.02 -3.48
CA PHE A 215 3.67 5.66 -4.75
C PHE A 215 4.81 4.63 -4.60
N LEU A 216 5.65 4.76 -3.58
CA LEU A 216 6.67 3.75 -3.27
C LEU A 216 6.07 2.40 -2.86
N LYS A 217 4.90 2.39 -2.20
CA LYS A 217 4.16 1.14 -1.94
C LYS A 217 3.67 0.51 -3.24
N ILE A 218 3.19 1.31 -4.19
CA ILE A 218 2.81 0.84 -5.52
C ILE A 218 4.00 0.21 -6.23
N ASN A 219 5.17 0.85 -6.20
CA ASN A 219 6.38 0.32 -6.83
C ASN A 219 6.86 -1.02 -6.25
N LYS A 220 6.46 -1.37 -5.02
CA LYS A 220 6.77 -2.66 -4.37
C LYS A 220 5.80 -3.79 -4.76
N GLU A 221 4.70 -3.47 -5.45
CA GLU A 221 3.72 -4.49 -5.83
C GLU A 221 4.25 -5.44 -6.91
N LYS A 222 3.84 -6.70 -6.83
CA LYS A 222 4.15 -7.69 -7.87
C LYS A 222 3.42 -7.36 -9.18
N GLU A 223 2.16 -6.95 -9.06
CA GLU A 223 1.27 -6.61 -10.18
C GLU A 223 1.42 -5.14 -10.61
N ILE A 224 2.64 -4.59 -10.54
CA ILE A 224 2.93 -3.17 -10.81
C ILE A 224 2.43 -2.72 -12.18
N LYS A 225 2.57 -3.55 -13.21
CA LYS A 225 2.12 -3.24 -14.56
C LYS A 225 0.65 -2.85 -14.56
N ARG A 226 -0.22 -3.72 -14.05
CA ARG A 226 -1.66 -3.46 -13.99
C ARG A 226 -1.99 -2.19 -13.20
N ILE A 227 -1.29 -1.95 -12.09
CA ILE A 227 -1.51 -0.76 -11.25
C ILE A 227 -1.14 0.51 -12.02
N LEU A 228 0.02 0.54 -12.67
CA LEU A 228 0.46 1.72 -13.42
C LEU A 228 -0.39 1.96 -14.69
N GLU A 229 -0.85 0.89 -15.35
CA GLU A 229 -1.82 0.99 -16.45
C GLU A 229 -3.14 1.63 -15.98
N MET A 230 -3.65 1.23 -14.80
CA MET A 230 -4.81 1.87 -14.19
C MET A 230 -4.53 3.33 -13.83
N MET A 231 -3.37 3.63 -13.23
CA MET A 231 -2.98 5.01 -12.92
C MET A 231 -2.90 5.88 -14.18
N ARG A 232 -2.36 5.34 -15.28
CA ARG A 232 -2.35 6.01 -16.59
C ARG A 232 -3.77 6.27 -17.09
N ALA A 233 -4.62 5.24 -17.10
CA ALA A 233 -5.99 5.33 -17.59
C ALA A 233 -6.84 6.37 -16.83
N TYR A 234 -6.54 6.59 -15.54
CA TYR A 234 -7.21 7.61 -14.71
C TYR A 234 -6.47 8.96 -14.66
N GLY A 235 -5.33 9.14 -15.37
CA GLY A 235 -4.56 10.39 -15.32
C GLY A 235 -3.80 10.61 -14.00
N MET A 236 -3.62 9.59 -13.18
CA MET A 236 -3.02 9.71 -11.85
C MET A 236 -1.49 9.83 -11.87
N LEU A 237 -0.80 9.39 -12.93
CA LEU A 237 0.66 9.46 -13.01
C LEU A 237 1.16 10.91 -12.95
N GLN A 238 0.50 11.81 -13.66
CA GLN A 238 0.82 13.24 -13.69
C GLN A 238 0.63 13.91 -12.31
N LEU A 239 -0.29 13.39 -11.49
CA LEU A 239 -0.50 13.88 -10.12
C LEU A 239 0.59 13.39 -9.15
N VAL A 240 1.26 12.28 -9.46
CA VAL A 240 2.43 11.82 -8.69
C VAL A 240 3.63 12.71 -8.99
N TYR A 241 3.91 12.94 -10.27
CA TYR A 241 4.96 13.86 -10.70
C TYR A 241 4.64 14.39 -12.11
N PRO A 242 4.72 15.72 -12.34
CA PRO A 242 4.49 16.30 -13.67
C PRO A 242 5.43 15.69 -14.71
N GLY A 243 4.90 15.29 -15.86
CA GLY A 243 5.67 14.64 -16.92
C GLY A 243 5.94 13.15 -16.70
N LEU A 244 5.52 12.54 -15.58
CA LEU A 244 5.64 11.10 -15.38
C LEU A 244 4.65 10.36 -16.27
N GLU A 245 5.20 9.62 -17.23
CA GLU A 245 4.44 8.83 -18.18
C GLU A 245 4.78 7.35 -18.09
N TRP A 246 3.93 6.54 -18.74
CA TRP A 246 4.22 5.12 -18.89
C TRP A 246 5.38 4.92 -19.86
N HIS A 247 6.30 4.02 -19.48
CA HIS A 247 7.38 3.57 -20.36
C HIS A 247 7.39 2.04 -20.41
N ASP A 248 7.43 1.46 -21.61
CA ASP A 248 7.37 0.00 -21.81
C ASP A 248 8.52 -0.76 -21.13
N GLY A 249 9.63 -0.09 -20.84
CA GLY A 249 10.74 -0.61 -20.05
C GLY A 249 10.33 -1.10 -18.67
N LEU A 250 9.27 -0.53 -18.09
CA LEU A 250 8.73 -0.97 -16.79
C LEU A 250 8.25 -2.43 -16.79
N ASN A 251 7.92 -2.99 -17.96
CA ASN A 251 7.58 -4.40 -18.12
C ASN A 251 8.79 -5.35 -18.08
N ARG A 252 10.01 -4.81 -18.23
CA ARG A 252 11.25 -5.59 -18.39
C ARG A 252 12.11 -5.61 -17.15
N VAL A 253 11.76 -4.80 -16.14
CA VAL A 253 12.49 -4.64 -14.88
C VAL A 253 11.73 -5.27 -13.71
N LYS A 254 12.47 -5.71 -12.68
CA LYS A 254 11.91 -6.50 -11.57
C LYS A 254 11.94 -5.77 -10.25
N THR A 255 13.01 -5.02 -9.97
CA THR A 255 13.20 -4.36 -8.67
C THR A 255 12.59 -2.96 -8.63
N VAL A 256 12.41 -2.43 -7.43
CA VAL A 256 11.94 -1.04 -7.23
C VAL A 256 12.94 -0.06 -7.81
N ASP A 257 14.23 -0.31 -7.60
CA ASP A 257 15.32 0.59 -8.02
C ASP A 257 15.44 0.65 -9.55
N GLU A 258 15.33 -0.51 -10.22
CA GLU A 258 15.27 -0.58 -11.68
C GLU A 258 14.06 0.17 -12.25
N ARG A 259 12.89 0.06 -11.59
CA ARG A 259 11.68 0.78 -12.00
C ARG A 259 11.85 2.29 -11.88
N LEU A 260 12.45 2.76 -10.78
CA LEU A 260 12.79 4.18 -10.62
C LEU A 260 13.76 4.63 -11.72
N GLY A 261 14.74 3.80 -12.06
CA GLY A 261 15.66 4.09 -13.16
C GLY A 261 14.97 4.26 -14.51
N VAL A 262 14.04 3.36 -14.86
CA VAL A 262 13.23 3.47 -16.09
C VAL A 262 12.38 4.75 -16.08
N MET A 263 11.78 5.11 -14.94
CA MET A 263 11.00 6.35 -14.80
C MET A 263 11.88 7.59 -14.99
N VAL A 264 13.08 7.58 -14.44
CA VAL A 264 14.05 8.68 -14.64
C VAL A 264 14.46 8.81 -16.11
N CYS A 265 14.71 7.70 -16.79
CA CYS A 265 14.99 7.73 -18.22
C CYS A 265 13.84 8.32 -19.04
N SER A 266 12.58 8.06 -18.65
CA SER A 266 11.41 8.66 -19.32
C SER A 266 11.21 10.14 -18.99
N LEU A 267 11.65 10.60 -17.82
CA LEU A 267 11.57 12.01 -17.38
C LEU A 267 12.74 12.87 -17.90
N GLY A 268 13.83 12.24 -18.33
CA GLY A 268 15.02 12.95 -18.81
C GLY A 268 15.59 13.91 -17.77
N LYS A 269 15.78 15.19 -18.13
CA LYS A 269 16.35 16.22 -17.25
C LYS A 269 15.58 16.42 -15.92
N SER A 270 14.29 16.16 -15.90
CA SER A 270 13.45 16.24 -14.66
C SER A 270 13.65 15.05 -13.72
N GLY A 271 14.39 14.02 -14.13
CA GLY A 271 14.60 12.80 -13.35
C GLY A 271 15.31 13.04 -12.01
N GLU A 272 16.28 13.98 -11.95
CA GLU A 272 16.95 14.32 -10.70
C GLU A 272 15.98 14.92 -9.67
N GLU A 273 15.15 15.86 -10.09
CA GLU A 273 14.14 16.49 -9.23
C GLU A 273 13.08 15.46 -8.79
N PHE A 274 12.67 14.56 -9.69
CA PHE A 274 11.83 13.43 -9.37
C PHE A 274 12.42 12.58 -8.24
N LEU A 275 13.68 12.14 -8.33
CA LEU A 275 14.34 11.33 -7.29
C LEU A 275 14.44 12.07 -5.96
N LYS A 276 14.77 13.37 -5.98
CA LYS A 276 14.73 14.23 -4.77
C LYS A 276 13.34 14.27 -4.15
N SER A 277 12.30 14.44 -4.97
CA SER A 277 10.92 14.48 -4.53
C SER A 277 10.45 13.14 -3.94
N MET A 278 10.98 12.02 -4.44
CA MET A 278 10.73 10.66 -3.92
C MET A 278 11.59 10.33 -2.69
N ARG A 279 12.47 11.25 -2.23
CA ARG A 279 13.40 11.03 -1.11
C ARG A 279 14.24 9.77 -1.28
N VAL A 280 14.69 9.52 -2.51
CA VAL A 280 15.59 8.41 -2.81
C VAL A 280 16.95 8.69 -2.16
N LYS A 281 17.59 7.67 -1.60
CA LYS A 281 18.92 7.81 -1.00
C LYS A 281 19.94 8.31 -2.03
N LYS A 282 20.88 9.14 -1.59
CA LYS A 282 21.83 9.84 -2.47
C LYS A 282 22.62 8.87 -3.36
N GLU A 283 23.10 7.79 -2.77
CA GLU A 283 23.91 6.78 -3.48
C GLU A 283 23.09 6.12 -4.62
N LEU A 284 21.85 5.70 -4.32
CA LEU A 284 20.96 5.11 -5.31
C LEU A 284 20.51 6.16 -6.36
N ALA A 285 20.26 7.39 -5.95
CA ALA A 285 19.90 8.46 -6.88
C ALA A 285 21.04 8.73 -7.87
N GLN A 286 22.29 8.75 -7.40
CA GLN A 286 23.46 8.92 -8.25
C GLN A 286 23.60 7.76 -9.25
N GLU A 287 23.47 6.51 -8.78
CA GLU A 287 23.54 5.31 -9.63
C GLU A 287 22.45 5.33 -10.73
N ILE A 288 21.23 5.74 -10.39
CA ILE A 288 20.13 5.88 -11.35
C ILE A 288 20.41 6.99 -12.37
N LEU A 289 20.91 8.16 -11.94
CA LEU A 289 21.24 9.26 -12.83
C LEU A 289 22.40 8.93 -13.79
N GLU A 290 23.35 8.15 -13.33
CA GLU A 290 24.41 7.61 -14.21
C GLU A 290 23.83 6.67 -15.27
N ALA A 291 22.89 5.77 -14.89
CA ALA A 291 22.18 4.92 -15.84
C ALA A 291 21.45 5.75 -16.92
N TRP A 292 20.77 6.83 -16.51
CA TRP A 292 20.12 7.75 -17.44
C TRP A 292 21.13 8.41 -18.39
N LYS A 293 22.22 9.01 -17.86
CA LYS A 293 23.27 9.64 -18.70
C LYS A 293 23.85 8.66 -19.72
N VAL A 294 24.09 7.42 -19.30
CA VAL A 294 24.58 6.36 -20.21
C VAL A 294 23.50 5.93 -21.20
N SER A 295 22.24 5.98 -20.85
CA SER A 295 21.15 5.68 -21.78
C SER A 295 21.03 6.70 -22.89
N GLU A 296 21.30 7.96 -22.61
CA GLU A 296 21.32 9.07 -23.57
C GLU A 296 22.61 9.07 -24.44
N SER A 297 23.73 8.62 -23.85
CA SER A 297 25.01 8.53 -24.56
C SER A 297 25.18 7.16 -25.23
N CYS A 298 25.38 7.10 -26.53
CA CYS A 298 25.61 5.84 -27.26
C CYS A 298 26.97 5.16 -26.94
N HIS A 299 27.81 5.70 -26.07
CA HIS A 299 29.27 5.43 -26.05
C HIS A 299 29.79 4.64 -24.84
N ALA A 300 29.01 4.36 -23.78
CA ALA A 300 29.56 3.65 -22.64
C ALA A 300 29.37 2.12 -22.75
N PRO A 301 30.42 1.31 -22.50
CA PRO A 301 30.33 -0.13 -22.54
C PRO A 301 29.52 -0.65 -21.35
N LEU A 302 28.45 -1.43 -21.61
CA LEU A 302 27.56 -1.95 -20.57
C LEU A 302 28.30 -2.75 -19.48
N ARG A 303 29.45 -3.38 -19.79
CA ARG A 303 30.24 -4.17 -18.83
C ARG A 303 30.85 -3.38 -17.67
N ALA A 304 30.96 -2.06 -17.81
CA ALA A 304 31.50 -1.17 -16.78
C ALA A 304 30.40 -0.67 -15.82
N LEU A 305 29.15 -1.07 -16.04
CA LEU A 305 27.98 -0.62 -15.29
C LEU A 305 27.55 -1.66 -14.25
N THR A 306 26.88 -1.19 -13.20
CA THR A 306 26.28 -2.08 -12.20
C THR A 306 25.16 -2.94 -12.82
N PRO A 307 24.80 -4.07 -12.19
CA PRO A 307 23.67 -4.89 -12.64
C PRO A 307 22.36 -4.11 -12.78
N MET A 308 22.08 -3.19 -11.85
CA MET A 308 20.90 -2.33 -11.89
C MET A 308 20.94 -1.39 -13.10
N GLN A 309 22.04 -0.69 -13.33
CA GLN A 309 22.22 0.20 -14.46
C GLN A 309 22.06 -0.55 -15.80
N GLN A 310 22.66 -1.74 -15.91
CA GLN A 310 22.49 -2.59 -17.10
C GLN A 310 21.03 -2.99 -17.33
N ALA A 311 20.29 -3.36 -16.27
CA ALA A 311 18.90 -3.73 -16.36
C ALA A 311 18.03 -2.58 -16.86
N VAL A 312 18.24 -1.37 -16.32
CA VAL A 312 17.54 -0.14 -16.74
C VAL A 312 17.80 0.16 -18.22
N ILE A 313 19.07 0.19 -18.64
CA ILE A 313 19.42 0.53 -20.01
C ILE A 313 18.86 -0.48 -21.01
N ARG A 314 18.93 -1.78 -20.72
CA ARG A 314 18.32 -2.82 -21.56
C ARG A 314 16.79 -2.72 -21.61
N ALA A 315 16.18 -2.26 -20.53
CA ALA A 315 14.74 -2.10 -20.47
C ALA A 315 14.27 -0.93 -21.34
N VAL A 316 15.01 0.19 -21.31
CA VAL A 316 14.71 1.41 -22.10
C VAL A 316 15.08 1.23 -23.57
N HIS A 317 16.22 0.56 -23.84
CA HIS A 317 16.74 0.32 -25.19
C HIS A 317 16.88 -1.18 -25.49
N PRO A 318 15.80 -1.91 -25.78
CA PRO A 318 15.83 -3.38 -25.93
C PRO A 318 16.66 -3.87 -27.11
N GLY A 319 16.91 -3.01 -28.10
CA GLY A 319 17.77 -3.31 -29.25
C GLY A 319 19.26 -3.09 -29.05
N ARG A 320 19.67 -2.53 -27.89
CA ARG A 320 21.10 -2.24 -27.63
C ARG A 320 21.87 -3.54 -27.34
N LYS A 321 22.70 -3.96 -28.30
CA LYS A 321 23.52 -5.19 -28.18
C LYS A 321 24.59 -5.03 -27.10
N LYS A 322 25.07 -6.16 -26.53
CA LYS A 322 26.09 -6.26 -25.48
C LYS A 322 27.40 -5.52 -25.83
N TYR A 323 27.66 -5.23 -27.13
CA TYR A 323 28.88 -4.73 -27.69
C TYR A 323 28.63 -3.65 -28.78
N ALA A 324 27.85 -2.64 -28.50
CA ALA A 324 27.77 -1.55 -29.46
C ALA A 324 28.92 -0.54 -29.18
N LEU A 325 30.13 -0.90 -29.61
CA LEU A 325 31.15 0.04 -30.04
C LEU A 325 30.99 0.21 -31.56
N GLU A 326 29.86 0.68 -32.05
CA GLU A 326 29.79 1.27 -33.36
C GLU A 326 29.53 2.77 -33.19
N PRO A 327 30.40 3.64 -33.80
CA PRO A 327 30.12 5.06 -33.79
C PRO A 327 28.77 5.27 -34.49
N CYS A 328 27.89 6.02 -33.84
CA CYS A 328 26.77 6.63 -34.55
C CYS A 328 27.34 7.52 -35.64
N PHE A 329 27.45 6.98 -36.84
CA PHE A 329 27.65 7.81 -38.01
C PHE A 329 26.50 8.79 -38.09
N LEU A 330 26.82 10.05 -37.92
CA LEU A 330 26.01 11.19 -38.25
C LEU A 330 25.33 10.90 -39.59
N ARG A 331 24.05 10.58 -39.59
CA ARG A 331 23.26 10.79 -40.80
C ARG A 331 23.17 12.29 -40.94
N GLY A 332 23.99 12.77 -41.87
CA GLY A 332 24.00 14.12 -42.31
C GLY A 332 22.57 14.54 -42.67
N ARG A 333 22.23 15.72 -42.24
CA ARG A 333 21.14 16.47 -42.83
C ARG A 333 21.70 16.96 -44.18
N ASP A 334 21.17 16.45 -45.25
CA ASP A 334 20.95 17.15 -46.50
C ASP A 334 19.47 17.43 -46.64
#